data_63dc725b3b81b740e0e0d681f84bfcbc
#
_entry.id   63dc725b3b81b740e0e0d681f84bfcbc
#
_cell.length_a   1.000
_cell.length_b   1.000
_cell.length_c   1.000
_cell.angle_alpha   90.00
_cell.angle_beta   90.00
_cell.angle_gamma   90.00
#
_symmetry.space_group_name_H-M   'P 1'
#
loop_
_entity.id
_entity.type
_entity.pdbx_description
1 polymer ?
#
loop_
_entity_poly.entity_id
_entity_poly.type
_entity_poly.pdbx_seq_one_letter_code
_entity_poly.pdbx_strand_id
1 'polypeptide(L)'
;MLFKKQQKTSTQGEENKPSRPKNSHYLTAKESREIAKSNAREMRKYEKRKRVKNIDESVYTCKMQDENNIVEFDDLHTYFFTDAGVSKAVDGVTFSIPKGATVGVVGESGCGKSVTSLSLMQLVQAPQGQIVGGSIRFNMGDKAYDITKMPTSEMRKIRGKN
;
A
#
# COMPACT_ATOMS: atom_id res chain seq x y z
N MET A 1 67.61 49.30 -5.21
CA MET A 1 66.20 49.10 -4.92
C MET A 1 65.92 47.63 -5.05
N LEU A 2 65.80 46.87 -3.92
CA LEU A 2 65.53 45.45 -3.90
C LEU A 2 64.04 45.20 -3.75
N PHE A 3 63.40 44.54 -4.73
CA PHE A 3 62.03 44.04 -4.59
C PHE A 3 62.07 42.63 -4.00
N LYS A 4 61.55 42.48 -2.78
CA LYS A 4 61.31 41.18 -2.14
C LYS A 4 60.06 40.51 -2.77
N LYS A 5 60.24 39.31 -3.35
CA LYS A 5 59.16 38.43 -3.74
C LYS A 5 58.51 37.84 -2.49
N GLN A 6 57.22 38.11 -2.29
CA GLN A 6 56.43 37.40 -1.28
C GLN A 6 56.02 36.05 -1.83
N GLN A 7 56.34 34.98 -1.09
CA GLN A 7 55.84 33.62 -1.32
C GLN A 7 54.40 33.53 -0.83
N LYS A 8 53.53 33.12 -1.72
CA LYS A 8 52.15 32.69 -1.39
C LYS A 8 52.20 31.28 -0.82
N THR A 9 51.94 31.13 0.46
CA THR A 9 51.66 29.87 1.13
C THR A 9 50.22 29.46 0.76
N SER A 10 50.08 28.44 -0.06
CA SER A 10 48.79 27.75 -0.34
C SER A 10 48.48 26.84 0.82
N THR A 11 47.56 27.27 1.68
CA THR A 11 46.95 26.40 2.70
C THR A 11 45.85 25.59 1.99
N GLN A 12 46.15 24.34 1.70
CA GLN A 12 45.13 23.37 1.31
C GLN A 12 44.31 23.02 2.57
N GLY A 13 43.13 23.59 2.66
CA GLY A 13 42.13 23.15 3.62
C GLY A 13 41.48 21.84 3.05
N GLU A 14 41.93 20.70 3.53
CA GLU A 14 41.16 19.46 3.36
C GLU A 14 39.85 19.63 4.15
N GLU A 15 38.76 19.87 3.43
CA GLU A 15 37.42 19.74 3.98
C GLU A 15 37.20 18.30 4.42
N ASN A 16 37.29 18.07 5.70
CA ASN A 16 37.01 16.81 6.38
C ASN A 16 35.48 16.58 6.27
N LYS A 17 35.04 15.95 5.18
CA LYS A 17 33.64 15.48 5.04
C LYS A 17 33.38 14.49 6.15
N PRO A 18 32.34 14.70 7.00
CA PRO A 18 32.04 13.80 8.09
C PRO A 18 31.82 12.39 7.53
N SER A 19 32.63 11.44 7.98
CA SER A 19 32.47 10.03 7.65
C SER A 19 31.12 9.55 8.15
N ARG A 20 30.29 9.03 7.25
CA ARG A 20 28.98 8.46 7.61
C ARG A 20 29.18 7.35 8.63
N PRO A 21 28.37 7.31 9.71
CA PRO A 21 28.45 6.25 10.70
C PRO A 21 28.19 4.89 10.01
N LYS A 22 29.06 3.90 10.25
CA LYS A 22 29.05 2.57 9.61
C LYS A 22 27.81 1.72 9.93
N ASN A 23 26.87 2.21 10.78
CA ASN A 23 25.64 1.52 11.19
C ASN A 23 24.36 2.27 10.82
N SER A 24 24.38 3.17 9.85
CA SER A 24 23.16 3.81 9.42
C SER A 24 22.46 2.92 8.37
N HIS A 25 21.23 2.48 8.62
CA HIS A 25 20.32 1.81 7.67
C HIS A 25 19.87 2.75 6.52
N TYR A 26 20.73 3.68 6.10
CA TYR A 26 20.44 4.55 4.98
C TYR A 26 20.73 3.79 3.68
N LEU A 27 19.67 3.58 2.91
CA LEU A 27 19.78 3.02 1.56
C LEU A 27 20.67 3.91 0.70
N THR A 28 21.55 3.29 -0.05
CA THR A 28 22.30 4.01 -1.08
C THR A 28 21.38 4.40 -2.24
N ALA A 29 21.73 5.42 -3.00
CA ALA A 29 20.95 5.84 -4.17
C ALA A 29 20.80 4.70 -5.21
N LYS A 30 21.74 3.76 -5.27
CA LYS A 30 21.66 2.58 -6.14
C LYS A 30 20.61 1.59 -5.63
N GLU A 31 20.66 1.24 -4.35
CA GLU A 31 19.69 0.34 -3.70
C GLU A 31 18.26 0.90 -3.78
N SER A 32 18.07 2.19 -3.50
CA SER A 32 16.76 2.83 -3.63
C SER A 32 16.21 2.76 -5.06
N ARG A 33 17.05 2.93 -6.09
CA ARG A 33 16.65 2.79 -7.50
C ARG A 33 16.28 1.35 -7.85
N GLU A 34 16.99 0.36 -7.32
CA GLU A 34 16.68 -1.05 -7.55
C GLU A 34 15.35 -1.43 -6.88
N ILE A 35 15.11 -0.99 -5.64
CA ILE A 35 13.85 -1.15 -4.92
C ILE A 35 12.70 -0.49 -5.69
N ALA A 36 12.86 0.77 -6.09
CA ALA A 36 11.83 1.50 -6.84
C ALA A 36 11.49 0.81 -8.17
N LYS A 37 12.47 0.27 -8.88
CA LYS A 37 12.26 -0.49 -10.13
C LYS A 37 11.50 -1.79 -9.89
N SER A 38 11.86 -2.53 -8.84
CA SER A 38 11.16 -3.76 -8.44
C SER A 38 9.72 -3.47 -8.05
N ASN A 39 9.51 -2.47 -7.17
CA ASN A 39 8.20 -2.04 -6.71
C ASN A 39 7.31 -1.54 -7.87
N ALA A 40 7.87 -0.77 -8.81
CA ALA A 40 7.15 -0.32 -10.00
C ALA A 40 6.66 -1.49 -10.86
N ARG A 41 7.45 -2.58 -10.96
CA ARG A 41 7.06 -3.79 -11.69
C ARG A 41 5.87 -4.49 -11.01
N GLU A 42 5.93 -4.63 -9.68
CA GLU A 42 4.84 -5.25 -8.91
C GLU A 42 3.56 -4.40 -8.95
N MET A 43 3.66 -3.09 -8.70
CA MET A 43 2.52 -2.16 -8.77
C MET A 43 1.80 -2.23 -10.12
N ARG A 44 2.56 -2.32 -11.24
CA ARG A 44 1.97 -2.45 -12.59
C ARG A 44 1.10 -3.70 -12.74
N LYS A 45 1.43 -4.83 -12.07
CA LYS A 45 0.62 -6.05 -12.12
C LYS A 45 -0.75 -5.82 -11.48
N TYR A 46 -0.78 -5.18 -10.30
CA TYR A 46 -2.03 -4.87 -9.59
C TYR A 46 -2.86 -3.82 -10.32
N GLU A 47 -2.22 -2.76 -10.82
CA GLU A 47 -2.90 -1.73 -11.61
C GLU A 47 -3.51 -2.30 -12.90
N LYS A 48 -2.81 -3.22 -13.57
CA LYS A 48 -3.35 -3.88 -14.76
C LYS A 48 -4.61 -4.68 -14.44
N ARG A 49 -4.64 -5.39 -13.31
CA ARG A 49 -5.84 -6.13 -12.86
C ARG A 49 -7.03 -5.20 -12.61
N LYS A 50 -6.81 -4.06 -11.94
CA LYS A 50 -7.87 -3.08 -11.65
C LYS A 50 -8.45 -2.39 -12.89
N ARG A 51 -7.67 -2.28 -13.98
CA ARG A 51 -8.06 -1.59 -15.22
C ARG A 51 -8.78 -2.48 -16.21
N VAL A 52 -8.87 -3.76 -15.96
CA VAL A 52 -9.63 -4.66 -16.84
C VAL A 52 -11.10 -4.24 -16.82
N LYS A 53 -11.64 -3.94 -18.00
CA LYS A 53 -13.06 -3.61 -18.20
C LYS A 53 -13.80 -4.88 -18.63
N ASN A 54 -15.11 -4.90 -18.38
CA ASN A 54 -16.00 -5.99 -18.79
C ASN A 54 -15.57 -7.37 -18.21
N ILE A 55 -15.21 -7.40 -16.92
CA ILE A 55 -15.07 -8.65 -16.20
C ILE A 55 -16.48 -9.22 -15.97
N ASP A 56 -16.66 -10.50 -16.27
CA ASP A 56 -17.90 -11.20 -15.98
C ASP A 56 -18.21 -11.15 -14.47
N GLU A 57 -19.47 -10.94 -14.11
CA GLU A 57 -19.91 -10.83 -12.72
C GLU A 57 -19.55 -12.09 -11.90
N SER A 58 -19.52 -13.25 -12.54
CA SER A 58 -19.18 -14.52 -11.89
C SER A 58 -17.76 -14.53 -11.29
N VAL A 59 -16.83 -13.72 -11.80
CA VAL A 59 -15.44 -13.66 -11.33
C VAL A 59 -15.33 -13.07 -9.94
N TYR A 60 -16.19 -12.12 -9.60
CA TYR A 60 -16.21 -11.46 -8.29
C TYR A 60 -17.46 -11.79 -7.45
N THR A 61 -18.41 -12.56 -7.98
CA THR A 61 -19.50 -13.15 -7.18
C THR A 61 -18.93 -14.26 -6.30
N CYS A 62 -19.30 -14.25 -5.04
CA CYS A 62 -18.85 -15.25 -4.07
C CYS A 62 -19.98 -15.65 -3.13
N LYS A 63 -19.71 -16.58 -2.21
CA LYS A 63 -20.58 -16.89 -1.09
C LYS A 63 -19.97 -16.31 0.19
N MET A 64 -20.84 -15.84 1.09
CA MET A 64 -20.43 -15.51 2.45
C MET A 64 -20.03 -16.80 3.19
N GLN A 65 -19.12 -16.70 4.17
CA GLN A 65 -18.82 -17.80 5.10
C GLN A 65 -19.98 -17.96 6.09
N ASP A 66 -20.53 -16.84 6.56
CA ASP A 66 -21.76 -16.78 7.35
C ASP A 66 -22.71 -15.76 6.72
N GLU A 67 -23.91 -16.21 6.35
CA GLU A 67 -24.95 -15.38 5.73
C GLU A 67 -25.46 -14.27 6.65
N ASN A 68 -25.23 -14.38 7.97
CA ASN A 68 -25.55 -13.33 8.94
C ASN A 68 -24.56 -12.16 8.91
N ASN A 69 -23.44 -12.30 8.22
CA ASN A 69 -22.47 -11.21 8.06
C ASN A 69 -22.83 -10.27 6.93
N ILE A 70 -22.53 -8.98 7.09
CA ILE A 70 -22.60 -7.99 6.02
C ILE A 70 -21.24 -7.87 5.32
N VAL A 71 -20.13 -7.98 6.07
CA VAL A 71 -18.75 -7.94 5.54
C VAL A 71 -17.93 -9.03 6.22
N GLU A 72 -17.08 -9.67 5.46
CA GLU A 72 -16.06 -10.61 5.95
C GLU A 72 -14.71 -10.25 5.34
N PHE A 73 -13.74 -9.98 6.21
CA PHE A 73 -12.33 -9.89 5.84
C PHE A 73 -11.68 -11.25 6.10
N ASP A 74 -10.97 -11.77 5.13
CA ASP A 74 -10.35 -13.07 5.18
C ASP A 74 -8.92 -12.96 4.67
N ASP A 75 -7.96 -13.07 5.61
CA ASP A 75 -6.52 -12.97 5.37
C ASP A 75 -6.13 -11.75 4.53
N LEU A 76 -6.68 -10.56 4.86
CA LEU A 76 -6.46 -9.34 4.08
C LEU A 76 -5.03 -8.85 4.19
N HIS A 77 -4.41 -8.61 3.03
CA HIS A 77 -3.09 -7.98 2.91
C HIS A 77 -3.17 -6.72 2.06
N THR A 78 -2.80 -5.57 2.65
CA THR A 78 -2.72 -4.29 1.95
C THR A 78 -1.37 -3.65 2.21
N TYR A 79 -0.58 -3.48 1.15
CA TYR A 79 0.80 -3.01 1.22
C TYR A 79 1.00 -1.70 0.47
N PHE A 80 1.99 -0.92 0.91
CA PHE A 80 2.44 0.28 0.23
C PHE A 80 3.86 0.09 -0.30
N PHE A 81 4.03 0.29 -1.60
CA PHE A 81 5.30 0.20 -2.31
C PHE A 81 5.97 1.56 -2.33
N THR A 82 7.06 1.72 -1.58
CA THR A 82 7.82 2.96 -1.41
C THR A 82 9.23 2.84 -1.94
N ASP A 83 9.95 3.95 -2.09
CA ASP A 83 11.35 3.96 -2.51
C ASP A 83 12.30 3.35 -1.45
N ALA A 84 11.81 3.21 -0.21
CA ALA A 84 12.54 2.58 0.89
C ALA A 84 12.22 1.09 1.05
N GLY A 85 11.23 0.56 0.30
CA GLY A 85 10.80 -0.83 0.38
C GLY A 85 9.28 -0.98 0.38
N VAL A 86 8.79 -2.09 0.88
CA VAL A 86 7.36 -2.42 0.99
C VAL A 86 6.91 -2.29 2.44
N SER A 87 5.97 -1.38 2.68
CA SER A 87 5.31 -1.23 3.98
C SER A 87 4.05 -2.10 4.01
N LYS A 88 3.99 -3.05 4.93
CA LYS A 88 2.85 -3.94 5.15
C LYS A 88 1.87 -3.29 6.12
N ALA A 89 0.99 -2.45 5.62
CA ALA A 89 0.06 -1.70 6.47
C ALA A 89 -1.06 -2.58 7.06
N VAL A 90 -1.48 -3.59 6.32
CA VAL A 90 -2.39 -4.67 6.77
C VAL A 90 -1.77 -5.97 6.33
N ASP A 91 -1.55 -6.92 7.25
CA ASP A 91 -0.84 -8.16 6.98
C ASP A 91 -1.54 -9.35 7.67
N GLY A 92 -2.48 -9.98 6.96
CA GLY A 92 -3.20 -11.17 7.43
C GLY A 92 -4.37 -10.86 8.37
N VAL A 93 -5.17 -9.80 8.11
CA VAL A 93 -6.30 -9.44 8.97
C VAL A 93 -7.55 -10.23 8.59
N THR A 94 -8.15 -10.90 9.61
CA THR A 94 -9.38 -11.67 9.47
C THR A 94 -10.38 -11.28 10.56
N PHE A 95 -11.56 -10.81 10.16
CA PHE A 95 -12.71 -10.58 11.04
C PHE A 95 -13.97 -10.38 10.20
N SER A 96 -15.14 -10.40 10.85
CA SER A 96 -16.42 -10.17 10.20
C SER A 96 -17.23 -9.09 10.90
N ILE A 97 -18.17 -8.53 10.16
CA ILE A 97 -19.16 -7.55 10.65
C ILE A 97 -20.54 -8.17 10.46
N PRO A 98 -21.26 -8.53 11.53
CA PRO A 98 -22.60 -9.07 11.42
C PRO A 98 -23.59 -8.01 10.91
N LYS A 99 -24.66 -8.45 10.25
CA LYS A 99 -25.79 -7.57 9.84
C LYS A 99 -26.41 -6.90 11.05
N GLY A 100 -26.65 -5.60 10.94
CA GLY A 100 -27.28 -4.81 12.01
C GLY A 100 -26.39 -4.56 13.25
N ALA A 101 -25.14 -5.03 13.24
CA ALA A 101 -24.20 -4.80 14.33
C ALA A 101 -23.26 -3.62 14.04
N THR A 102 -22.75 -3.03 15.11
CA THR A 102 -21.66 -2.04 15.04
C THR A 102 -20.38 -2.67 15.57
N VAL A 103 -19.34 -2.69 14.74
CA VAL A 103 -18.01 -3.21 15.12
C VAL A 103 -17.03 -2.05 15.24
N GLY A 104 -16.46 -1.86 16.43
CA GLY A 104 -15.42 -0.85 16.67
C GLY A 104 -14.02 -1.43 16.44
N VAL A 105 -13.23 -0.80 15.55
CA VAL A 105 -11.84 -1.15 15.32
C VAL A 105 -10.95 -0.18 16.09
N VAL A 106 -10.27 -0.68 17.12
CA VAL A 106 -9.40 0.10 18.02
C VAL A 106 -7.94 -0.31 17.87
N GLY A 107 -7.02 0.56 18.22
CA GLY A 107 -5.58 0.30 18.17
C GLY A 107 -4.79 1.60 18.03
N GLU A 108 -3.48 1.51 18.10
CA GLU A 108 -2.56 2.65 18.02
C GLU A 108 -2.59 3.37 16.67
N SER A 109 -2.08 4.62 16.63
CA SER A 109 -1.93 5.34 15.37
C SER A 109 -0.97 4.59 14.43
N GLY A 110 -1.34 4.47 13.15
CA GLY A 110 -0.51 3.77 12.16
C GLY A 110 -0.65 2.25 12.09
N CYS A 111 -1.43 1.60 12.97
CA CYS A 111 -1.58 0.13 12.96
C CYS A 111 -2.51 -0.43 11.86
N GLY A 112 -2.85 0.34 10.84
CA GLY A 112 -3.60 -0.17 9.67
C GLY A 112 -5.13 -0.02 9.70
N LYS A 113 -5.76 0.47 10.77
CA LYS A 113 -7.25 0.59 10.89
C LYS A 113 -7.90 1.29 9.69
N SER A 114 -7.44 2.49 9.38
CA SER A 114 -7.95 3.27 8.25
C SER A 114 -7.67 2.60 6.91
N VAL A 115 -6.52 1.94 6.79
CA VAL A 115 -6.16 1.20 5.56
C VAL A 115 -7.10 0.01 5.35
N THR A 116 -7.49 -0.70 6.41
CA THR A 116 -8.48 -1.79 6.35
C THR A 116 -9.82 -1.28 5.84
N SER A 117 -10.34 -0.17 6.39
CA SER A 117 -11.59 0.43 5.93
C SER A 117 -11.50 0.95 4.48
N LEU A 118 -10.38 1.59 4.11
CA LEU A 118 -10.13 2.04 2.74
C LEU A 118 -10.01 0.87 1.75
N SER A 119 -9.51 -0.29 2.21
CA SER A 119 -9.45 -1.51 1.39
C SER A 119 -10.84 -2.03 1.05
N LEU A 120 -11.78 -2.05 2.00
CA LEU A 120 -13.17 -2.41 1.77
C LEU A 120 -13.80 -1.54 0.67
N MET A 121 -13.54 -0.25 0.70
CA MET A 121 -14.06 0.70 -0.28
C MET A 121 -13.22 0.79 -1.56
N GLN A 122 -12.14 0.02 -1.71
CA GLN A 122 -11.15 0.18 -2.79
C GLN A 122 -10.65 1.64 -2.94
N LEU A 123 -10.48 2.36 -1.84
CA LEU A 123 -10.00 3.75 -1.80
C LEU A 123 -8.54 3.85 -1.34
N VAL A 124 -7.83 2.74 -1.24
CA VAL A 124 -6.39 2.74 -0.97
C VAL A 124 -5.67 3.51 -2.08
N GLN A 125 -4.80 4.44 -1.68
CA GLN A 125 -4.14 5.36 -2.59
C GLN A 125 -3.23 4.63 -3.59
N ALA A 126 -3.69 4.55 -4.83
CA ALA A 126 -2.92 3.99 -5.94
C ALA A 126 -1.95 5.06 -6.54
N PRO A 127 -0.83 4.63 -7.15
CA PRO A 127 -0.42 3.25 -7.39
C PRO A 127 0.35 2.60 -6.21
N GLN A 128 0.77 3.38 -5.21
CA GLN A 128 1.62 2.90 -4.12
C GLN A 128 0.90 1.89 -3.23
N GLY A 129 -0.36 2.15 -2.86
CA GLY A 129 -1.15 1.26 -2.03
C GLY A 129 -1.90 0.23 -2.88
N GLN A 130 -1.72 -1.06 -2.55
CA GLN A 130 -2.33 -2.18 -3.27
C GLN A 130 -2.85 -3.23 -2.30
N ILE A 131 -4.03 -3.77 -2.57
CA ILE A 131 -4.50 -5.00 -1.95
C ILE A 131 -3.76 -6.14 -2.66
N VAL A 132 -2.87 -6.82 -1.94
CA VAL A 132 -1.97 -7.81 -2.52
C VAL A 132 -2.42 -9.24 -2.26
N GLY A 133 -3.29 -9.46 -1.27
CA GLY A 133 -3.79 -10.80 -0.92
C GLY A 133 -5.05 -10.75 -0.07
N GLY A 134 -5.61 -11.92 0.16
CA GLY A 134 -6.84 -12.13 0.91
C GLY A 134 -8.10 -11.82 0.12
N SER A 135 -9.24 -11.85 0.80
CA SER A 135 -10.53 -11.49 0.24
C SER A 135 -11.33 -10.59 1.18
N ILE A 136 -12.21 -9.78 0.58
CA ILE A 136 -13.21 -9.00 1.30
C ILE A 136 -14.55 -9.34 0.69
N ARG A 137 -15.38 -10.12 1.41
CA ARG A 137 -16.72 -10.48 0.96
C ARG A 137 -17.71 -9.47 1.48
N PHE A 138 -18.54 -8.95 0.60
CA PHE A 138 -19.59 -8.00 0.91
C PHE A 138 -20.95 -8.54 0.51
N ASN A 139 -21.87 -8.64 1.45
CA ASN A 139 -23.22 -9.16 1.26
C ASN A 139 -24.16 -8.01 0.84
N MET A 140 -24.70 -8.10 -0.38
CA MET A 140 -25.64 -7.14 -0.93
C MET A 140 -27.12 -7.56 -0.76
N GLY A 141 -27.38 -8.62 0.00
CA GLY A 141 -28.70 -9.23 0.16
C GLY A 141 -28.87 -10.44 -0.76
N ASP A 142 -29.16 -10.21 -2.01
CA ASP A 142 -29.38 -11.28 -3.00
C ASP A 142 -28.09 -11.97 -3.45
N LYS A 143 -26.98 -11.24 -3.43
CA LYS A 143 -25.67 -11.69 -3.87
C LYS A 143 -24.57 -11.22 -2.91
N ALA A 144 -23.47 -11.94 -2.87
CA ALA A 144 -22.26 -11.49 -2.22
C ALA A 144 -21.12 -11.34 -3.24
N TYR A 145 -20.29 -10.34 -3.03
CA TYR A 145 -19.17 -10.01 -3.92
C TYR A 145 -17.85 -10.00 -3.20
N ASP A 146 -16.81 -10.51 -3.85
CA ASP A 146 -15.43 -10.33 -3.42
C ASP A 146 -14.91 -8.97 -3.93
N ILE A 147 -14.87 -8.01 -3.04
CA ILE A 147 -14.45 -6.63 -3.33
C ILE A 147 -13.01 -6.59 -3.88
N THR A 148 -12.14 -7.52 -3.50
CA THR A 148 -10.74 -7.54 -3.97
C THR A 148 -10.61 -7.89 -5.44
N LYS A 149 -11.61 -8.58 -6.00
CA LYS A 149 -11.68 -8.99 -7.42
C LYS A 149 -12.57 -8.08 -8.26
N MET A 150 -13.43 -7.29 -7.61
CA MET A 150 -14.39 -6.43 -8.29
C MET A 150 -13.67 -5.30 -9.05
N PRO A 151 -14.04 -5.03 -10.32
CA PRO A 151 -13.53 -3.88 -11.06
C PRO A 151 -13.89 -2.56 -10.39
N THR A 152 -13.01 -1.58 -10.46
CA THR A 152 -13.25 -0.24 -9.88
C THR A 152 -14.49 0.44 -10.49
N SER A 153 -14.84 0.15 -11.75
CA SER A 153 -16.06 0.65 -12.40
C SER A 153 -17.31 0.13 -11.70
N GLU A 154 -17.36 -1.15 -11.34
CA GLU A 154 -18.48 -1.76 -10.64
C GLU A 154 -18.54 -1.30 -9.18
N MET A 155 -17.38 -1.23 -8.52
CA MET A 155 -17.30 -0.69 -7.16
C MET A 155 -17.85 0.75 -7.05
N ARG A 156 -17.66 1.58 -8.06
CA ARG A 156 -18.23 2.94 -8.11
C ARG A 156 -19.76 2.96 -8.11
N LYS A 157 -20.40 1.93 -8.63
CA LYS A 157 -21.88 1.83 -8.69
C LYS A 157 -22.50 1.55 -7.33
N ILE A 158 -21.77 0.87 -6.44
CA ILE A 158 -22.26 0.49 -5.11
C ILE A 158 -21.84 1.48 -4.00
N ARG A 159 -20.74 2.21 -4.18
CA ARG A 159 -20.33 3.23 -3.21
C ARG A 159 -21.38 4.33 -3.08
N GLY A 160 -21.85 4.55 -1.86
CA GLY A 160 -22.84 5.61 -1.54
C GLY A 160 -24.28 5.31 -1.94
N LYS A 161 -24.60 4.07 -2.31
CA LYS A 161 -25.97 3.63 -2.57
C LYS A 161 -26.52 2.70 -1.50
N ASN A 162 -25.63 2.07 -0.71
CA ASN A 162 -25.96 1.11 0.34
C ASN A 162 -25.21 1.50 1.62
#